data_aefaf9bbb9c4986fb9099b3ddc43353f
#
_entry.id   aefaf9bbb9c4986fb9099b3ddc43353f
#
_cell.length_a   1.000
_cell.length_b   1.000
_cell.length_c   1.000
_cell.angle_alpha   90.00
_cell.angle_beta   90.00
_cell.angle_gamma   90.00
#
_symmetry.space_group_name_H-M   'P 1'
#
loop_
_entity.id
_entity.type
_entity.pdbx_description
1 polymer ?
#
loop_
_entity_poly.entity_id
_entity_poly.type
_entity_poly.pdbx_seq_one_letter_code
_entity_poly.pdbx_strand_id
1 'polypeptide(L)'
;MAINNNIISNANQPSPHGGEMVRGFKNIIFDLGRILVGLDNERCIVAFERVGLEKIAFYVREHRVEDLFLAAEVGDITTPQFCDEVRRLCQCSVSDADIIWAWNELLTGIPDVKKEALLALRRSGHRLFLLSNTNFMHWDKCAADFFPYRDSEGHTYTVTHFFEKIFLSCAMHLAKPDPAIFIEALRQAGIKAEDTLFIDDREDNCQAAQSVGITALHDPEGEIWFKGKGKSEK
;
A
#
# COMPACT_ATOMS: atom_id res chain seq x y z
N MET A 1 8.12 -54.94 -9.23
CA MET A 1 7.03 -53.97 -9.58
C MET A 1 7.32 -52.68 -8.85
N ALA A 2 7.82 -51.69 -9.58
CA ALA A 2 8.15 -50.39 -9.03
C ALA A 2 6.94 -49.46 -9.26
N ILE A 3 6.40 -48.89 -8.18
CA ILE A 3 5.32 -47.89 -8.25
C ILE A 3 5.98 -46.53 -8.36
N ASN A 4 5.88 -45.92 -9.53
CA ASN A 4 6.26 -44.53 -9.79
C ASN A 4 5.24 -43.62 -9.12
N ASN A 5 5.64 -42.91 -8.06
CA ASN A 5 4.92 -41.75 -7.55
C ASN A 5 5.41 -40.50 -8.27
N ASN A 6 4.71 -40.10 -9.32
CA ASN A 6 4.82 -38.75 -9.90
C ASN A 6 4.22 -37.75 -8.93
N ILE A 7 5.07 -37.09 -8.16
CA ILE A 7 4.69 -35.87 -7.43
C ILE A 7 4.68 -34.72 -8.44
N ILE A 8 3.51 -34.36 -8.88
CA ILE A 8 3.29 -33.09 -9.62
C ILE A 8 3.54 -31.95 -8.61
N SER A 9 4.69 -31.29 -8.73
CA SER A 9 4.97 -30.09 -7.97
C SER A 9 4.07 -28.97 -8.50
N ASN A 10 3.08 -28.59 -7.73
CA ASN A 10 2.27 -27.39 -7.97
C ASN A 10 3.17 -26.15 -7.87
N ALA A 11 3.52 -25.56 -9.02
CA ALA A 11 4.41 -24.41 -9.16
C ALA A 11 3.81 -23.09 -8.64
N ASN A 12 2.66 -23.11 -7.94
CA ASN A 12 1.93 -21.93 -7.47
C ASN A 12 1.69 -21.88 -5.95
N GLN A 13 2.45 -22.62 -5.16
CA GLN A 13 2.40 -22.39 -3.71
C GLN A 13 3.43 -21.32 -3.32
N PRO A 14 3.05 -20.35 -2.46
CA PRO A 14 4.00 -19.35 -1.96
C PRO A 14 5.16 -20.09 -1.27
N SER A 15 6.39 -19.72 -1.65
CA SER A 15 7.62 -20.33 -1.16
C SER A 15 7.67 -20.28 0.38
N PRO A 16 8.03 -21.38 1.09
CA PRO A 16 8.11 -21.40 2.55
C PRO A 16 9.15 -20.44 3.15
N HIS A 17 9.96 -19.78 2.34
CA HIS A 17 11.06 -18.92 2.79
C HIS A 17 10.67 -17.46 3.06
N GLY A 18 9.60 -16.91 2.46
CA GLY A 18 9.03 -15.60 2.85
C GLY A 18 8.48 -15.60 4.26
N GLY A 19 8.01 -16.75 4.73
CA GLY A 19 7.46 -16.91 6.06
C GLY A 19 8.46 -16.89 7.23
N GLU A 20 9.76 -17.01 7.03
CA GLU A 20 10.71 -17.07 8.17
C GLU A 20 10.94 -15.71 8.83
N MET A 21 11.02 -14.63 8.05
CA MET A 21 11.20 -13.26 8.61
C MET A 21 9.95 -12.76 9.34
N VAL A 22 8.77 -13.20 8.91
CA VAL A 22 7.48 -12.75 9.46
C VAL A 22 7.06 -13.58 10.68
N ARG A 23 7.52 -14.84 10.81
CA ARG A 23 7.08 -15.82 11.82
C ARG A 23 7.36 -15.42 13.27
N GLY A 24 8.31 -14.51 13.51
CA GLY A 24 8.67 -14.06 14.85
C GLY A 24 7.73 -12.99 15.43
N PHE A 25 6.83 -12.41 14.61
CA PHE A 25 6.03 -11.26 15.00
C PHE A 25 4.55 -11.62 15.09
N LYS A 26 3.91 -11.14 16.17
CA LYS A 26 2.47 -11.30 16.35
C LYS A 26 1.67 -10.34 15.48
N ASN A 27 2.20 -9.13 15.30
CA ASN A 27 1.56 -8.05 14.57
C ASN A 27 2.40 -7.66 13.35
N ILE A 28 1.76 -7.38 12.23
CA ILE A 28 2.42 -6.92 11.01
C ILE A 28 1.68 -5.70 10.49
N ILE A 29 2.40 -4.61 10.29
CA ILE A 29 1.90 -3.38 9.68
C ILE A 29 2.48 -3.30 8.27
N PHE A 30 1.62 -3.20 7.27
CA PHE A 30 2.00 -3.06 5.86
C PHE A 30 1.84 -1.62 5.40
N ASP A 31 2.79 -1.12 4.62
CA ASP A 31 2.53 -0.02 3.72
C ASP A 31 1.62 -0.45 2.56
N LEU A 32 1.03 0.52 1.86
CA LEU A 32 0.14 0.28 0.73
C LEU A 32 0.88 0.38 -0.60
N GLY A 33 1.46 1.55 -0.89
CA GLY A 33 2.13 1.84 -2.16
C GLY A 33 3.35 0.95 -2.38
N ARG A 34 3.57 0.41 -3.57
CA ARG A 34 4.63 -0.54 -3.92
C ARG A 34 4.62 -1.84 -3.12
N ILE A 35 4.31 -1.81 -1.83
CA ILE A 35 4.22 -3.03 -1.00
C ILE A 35 3.03 -3.89 -1.42
N LEU A 36 1.86 -3.31 -1.54
CA LEU A 36 0.63 -4.01 -1.94
C LEU A 36 0.15 -3.57 -3.31
N VAL A 37 -0.04 -2.27 -3.50
CA VAL A 37 -0.55 -1.64 -4.73
C VAL A 37 0.61 -1.20 -5.59
N GLY A 38 0.60 -1.57 -6.87
CA GLY A 38 1.56 -1.06 -7.84
C GLY A 38 1.31 0.42 -8.16
N LEU A 39 2.39 1.17 -8.43
CA LEU A 39 2.36 2.59 -8.78
C LEU A 39 2.99 2.80 -10.16
N ASP A 40 2.33 3.61 -11.01
CA ASP A 40 2.79 3.97 -12.35
C ASP A 40 2.60 5.48 -12.59
N ASN A 41 3.67 6.24 -12.39
CA ASN A 41 3.66 7.69 -12.56
C ASN A 41 3.35 8.08 -14.02
N GLU A 42 3.80 7.29 -15.01
CA GLU A 42 3.59 7.61 -16.43
C GLU A 42 2.13 7.53 -16.82
N ARG A 43 1.40 6.52 -16.33
CA ARG A 43 -0.05 6.43 -16.52
C ARG A 43 -0.78 7.65 -15.93
N CYS A 44 -0.39 8.08 -14.75
CA CYS A 44 -0.95 9.26 -14.11
C CYS A 44 -0.68 10.54 -14.91
N ILE A 45 0.56 10.73 -15.37
CA ILE A 45 0.98 11.87 -16.19
C ILE A 45 0.14 11.93 -17.47
N VAL A 46 0.09 10.82 -18.22
CA VAL A 46 -0.69 10.72 -19.47
C VAL A 46 -2.18 10.97 -19.23
N ALA A 47 -2.72 10.50 -18.10
CA ALA A 47 -4.12 10.72 -17.76
C ALA A 47 -4.42 12.20 -17.49
N PHE A 48 -3.56 12.90 -16.77
CA PHE A 48 -3.70 14.34 -16.57
C PHE A 48 -3.57 15.13 -17.87
N GLU A 49 -2.62 14.79 -18.74
CA GLU A 49 -2.49 15.42 -20.07
C GLU A 49 -3.75 15.21 -20.93
N ARG A 50 -4.31 13.98 -20.89
CA ARG A 50 -5.52 13.64 -21.64
C ARG A 50 -6.74 14.48 -21.26
N VAL A 51 -6.85 14.92 -20.04
CA VAL A 51 -7.96 15.77 -19.57
C VAL A 51 -7.62 17.26 -19.58
N GLY A 52 -6.49 17.66 -20.17
CA GLY A 52 -6.08 19.07 -20.32
C GLY A 52 -5.48 19.66 -19.04
N LEU A 53 -4.84 18.84 -18.21
CA LEU A 53 -4.22 19.24 -16.95
C LEU A 53 -2.68 19.13 -17.01
N GLU A 54 -2.07 19.63 -18.09
CA GLU A 54 -0.62 19.53 -18.37
C GLU A 54 0.23 20.09 -17.24
N LYS A 55 -0.27 21.10 -16.52
CA LYS A 55 0.44 21.69 -15.37
C LYS A 55 0.54 20.71 -14.21
N ILE A 56 -0.53 19.95 -13.94
CA ILE A 56 -0.51 18.90 -12.92
C ILE A 56 0.37 17.73 -13.37
N ALA A 57 0.25 17.31 -14.64
CA ALA A 57 1.12 16.31 -15.24
C ALA A 57 2.61 16.67 -15.10
N PHE A 58 2.95 17.94 -15.31
CA PHE A 58 4.30 18.45 -15.10
C PHE A 58 4.73 18.36 -13.63
N TYR A 59 3.86 18.68 -12.67
CA TYR A 59 4.19 18.55 -11.25
C TYR A 59 4.46 17.09 -10.85
N VAL A 60 3.65 16.15 -11.35
CA VAL A 60 3.88 14.70 -11.12
C VAL A 60 5.21 14.25 -11.74
N ARG A 61 5.53 14.69 -12.97
CA ARG A 61 6.77 14.34 -13.67
C ARG A 61 8.01 14.85 -12.96
N GLU A 62 7.99 16.08 -12.47
CA GLU A 62 9.12 16.71 -11.80
C GLU A 62 9.23 16.34 -10.31
N HIS A 63 8.37 15.42 -9.84
CA HIS A 63 8.25 15.10 -8.41
C HIS A 63 8.11 16.35 -7.51
N ARG A 64 7.56 17.40 -8.08
CA ARG A 64 7.20 18.62 -7.34
C ARG A 64 5.92 18.35 -6.58
N VAL A 65 6.05 17.63 -5.46
CA VAL A 65 4.99 17.47 -4.47
C VAL A 65 4.83 18.81 -3.77
N GLU A 66 4.28 19.79 -4.50
CA GLU A 66 3.94 21.07 -3.90
C GLU A 66 2.75 20.87 -2.96
N ASP A 67 2.55 21.82 -2.09
CA ASP A 67 1.62 21.84 -0.95
C ASP A 67 0.27 21.14 -1.18
N LEU A 68 -0.22 21.11 -2.44
CA LEU A 68 -1.50 20.50 -2.80
C LEU A 68 -1.56 18.96 -2.54
N PHE A 69 -0.56 18.22 -3.01
CA PHE A 69 -0.56 16.76 -2.86
C PHE A 69 -0.31 16.37 -1.40
N LEU A 70 0.63 17.07 -0.75
CA LEU A 70 0.91 16.86 0.66
C LEU A 70 -0.32 17.20 1.51
N ALA A 71 -0.99 18.33 1.24
CA ALA A 71 -2.21 18.73 1.95
C ALA A 71 -3.32 17.68 1.82
N ALA A 72 -3.46 17.02 0.65
CA ALA A 72 -4.40 15.92 0.47
C ALA A 72 -3.97 14.66 1.22
N GLU A 73 -2.65 14.35 1.27
CA GLU A 73 -2.11 13.18 1.98
C GLU A 73 -2.16 13.31 3.50
N VAL A 74 -2.10 14.53 4.05
CA VAL A 74 -2.26 14.74 5.50
C VAL A 74 -3.68 15.13 5.89
N GLY A 75 -4.61 15.20 4.91
CA GLY A 75 -6.02 15.47 5.14
C GLY A 75 -6.35 16.93 5.46
N ASP A 76 -5.45 17.86 5.16
CA ASP A 76 -5.67 19.31 5.36
C ASP A 76 -6.68 19.88 4.36
N ILE A 77 -6.85 19.19 3.22
CA ILE A 77 -7.86 19.51 2.22
C ILE A 77 -8.71 18.29 1.87
N THR A 78 -9.98 18.53 1.62
CA THR A 78 -10.94 17.53 1.16
C THR A 78 -10.79 17.25 -0.35
N THR A 79 -11.34 16.15 -0.84
CA THR A 79 -11.38 15.84 -2.29
C THR A 79 -11.97 16.99 -3.14
N PRO A 80 -13.12 17.62 -2.79
CA PRO A 80 -13.61 18.79 -3.54
C PRO A 80 -12.63 19.96 -3.53
N GLN A 81 -12.01 20.27 -2.39
CA GLN A 81 -11.02 21.35 -2.30
C GLN A 81 -9.77 21.07 -3.14
N PHE A 82 -9.33 19.80 -3.19
CA PHE A 82 -8.26 19.36 -4.09
C PHE A 82 -8.64 19.64 -5.56
N CYS A 83 -9.83 19.24 -5.98
CA CYS A 83 -10.32 19.47 -7.34
C CYS A 83 -10.46 20.97 -7.68
N ASP A 84 -10.94 21.77 -6.74
CA ASP A 84 -11.04 23.23 -6.90
C ASP A 84 -9.65 23.86 -7.08
N GLU A 85 -8.67 23.42 -6.30
CA GLU A 85 -7.30 23.94 -6.39
C GLU A 85 -6.62 23.51 -7.70
N VAL A 86 -6.84 22.27 -8.19
CA VAL A 86 -6.39 21.83 -9.51
C VAL A 86 -6.96 22.74 -10.60
N ARG A 87 -8.28 23.04 -10.58
CA ARG A 87 -8.91 23.97 -11.55
C ARG A 87 -8.33 25.37 -11.47
N ARG A 88 -8.11 25.87 -10.26
CA ARG A 88 -7.48 27.18 -10.05
C ARG A 88 -6.07 27.25 -10.62
N LEU A 89 -5.25 26.23 -10.37
CA LEU A 89 -3.87 26.15 -10.86
C LEU A 89 -3.79 26.03 -12.38
N CYS A 90 -4.69 25.27 -12.98
CA CYS A 90 -4.73 25.05 -14.44
C CYS A 90 -5.61 26.06 -15.20
N GLN A 91 -6.34 26.93 -14.50
CA GLN A 91 -7.28 27.91 -15.09
C GLN A 91 -8.28 27.22 -16.04
N CYS A 92 -8.85 26.10 -15.61
CA CYS A 92 -9.73 25.25 -16.41
C CYS A 92 -11.05 24.93 -15.68
N SER A 93 -11.94 24.21 -16.37
CA SER A 93 -13.24 23.77 -15.84
C SER A 93 -13.42 22.24 -15.91
N VAL A 94 -12.33 21.49 -15.76
CA VAL A 94 -12.34 20.02 -15.76
C VAL A 94 -13.18 19.51 -14.58
N SER A 95 -13.98 18.46 -14.82
CA SER A 95 -14.86 17.91 -13.80
C SER A 95 -14.09 17.23 -12.66
N ASP A 96 -14.70 17.14 -11.46
CA ASP A 96 -14.13 16.39 -10.34
C ASP A 96 -13.86 14.93 -10.74
N ALA A 97 -14.80 14.33 -11.48
CA ALA A 97 -14.68 12.94 -11.92
C ALA A 97 -13.43 12.71 -12.80
N ASP A 98 -13.13 13.64 -13.72
CA ASP A 98 -11.96 13.53 -14.59
C ASP A 98 -10.66 13.78 -13.81
N ILE A 99 -10.65 14.73 -12.87
CA ILE A 99 -9.49 14.99 -12.00
C ILE A 99 -9.20 13.77 -11.14
N ILE A 100 -10.21 13.23 -10.46
CA ILE A 100 -10.09 12.05 -9.60
C ILE A 100 -9.67 10.83 -10.42
N TRP A 101 -10.26 10.64 -11.60
CA TRP A 101 -9.87 9.56 -12.50
C TRP A 101 -8.39 9.66 -12.88
N ALA A 102 -7.94 10.83 -13.34
CA ALA A 102 -6.56 11.02 -13.77
C ALA A 102 -5.56 10.80 -12.62
N TRP A 103 -5.88 11.28 -11.41
CA TRP A 103 -5.05 11.05 -10.22
C TRP A 103 -5.00 9.58 -9.83
N ASN A 104 -6.13 8.87 -9.91
CA ASN A 104 -6.21 7.45 -9.60
C ASN A 104 -5.50 6.53 -10.63
N GLU A 105 -5.17 7.02 -11.85
CA GLU A 105 -4.37 6.27 -12.82
C GLU A 105 -2.91 6.03 -12.35
N LEU A 106 -2.48 6.67 -11.26
CA LEU A 106 -1.25 6.31 -10.54
C LEU A 106 -1.26 4.85 -10.05
N LEU A 107 -2.43 4.32 -9.74
CA LEU A 107 -2.59 3.03 -9.06
C LEU A 107 -2.84 1.91 -10.08
N THR A 108 -2.06 0.82 -10.03
CA THR A 108 -2.16 -0.26 -11.01
C THR A 108 -2.89 -1.51 -10.50
N GLY A 109 -3.19 -1.58 -9.19
CA GLY A 109 -3.91 -2.70 -8.58
C GLY A 109 -3.07 -3.50 -7.59
N ILE A 110 -3.70 -4.53 -7.01
CA ILE A 110 -3.08 -5.47 -6.07
C ILE A 110 -3.07 -6.86 -6.72
N PRO A 111 -1.90 -7.46 -6.99
CA PRO A 111 -1.82 -8.82 -7.51
C PRO A 111 -2.48 -9.83 -6.55
N ASP A 112 -3.23 -10.79 -7.09
CA ASP A 112 -3.94 -11.79 -6.27
C ASP A 112 -3.00 -12.60 -5.39
N VAL A 113 -1.78 -12.89 -5.85
CA VAL A 113 -0.77 -13.58 -5.04
C VAL A 113 -0.44 -12.85 -3.73
N LYS A 114 -0.48 -11.50 -3.72
CA LYS A 114 -0.30 -10.71 -2.49
C LYS A 114 -1.51 -10.84 -1.56
N LYS A 115 -2.72 -10.86 -2.11
CA LYS A 115 -3.96 -11.08 -1.34
C LYS A 115 -3.98 -12.47 -0.70
N GLU A 116 -3.59 -13.50 -1.46
CA GLU A 116 -3.45 -14.87 -0.96
C GLU A 116 -2.41 -14.96 0.17
N ALA A 117 -1.28 -14.27 0.03
CA ALA A 117 -0.25 -14.20 1.07
C ALA A 117 -0.76 -13.51 2.35
N LEU A 118 -1.51 -12.41 2.23
CA LEU A 118 -2.16 -11.77 3.38
C LEU A 118 -3.13 -12.72 4.09
N LEU A 119 -3.96 -13.45 3.34
CA LEU A 119 -4.87 -14.45 3.93
C LEU A 119 -4.10 -15.59 4.60
N ALA A 120 -3.00 -16.03 4.02
CA ALA A 120 -2.15 -17.07 4.63
C ALA A 120 -1.56 -16.59 5.97
N LEU A 121 -1.09 -15.34 6.07
CA LEU A 121 -0.62 -14.74 7.31
C LEU A 121 -1.74 -14.67 8.36
N ARG A 122 -2.94 -14.24 7.97
CA ARG A 122 -4.11 -14.23 8.87
C ARG A 122 -4.43 -15.63 9.39
N ARG A 123 -4.46 -16.65 8.53
CA ARG A 123 -4.70 -18.06 8.90
C ARG A 123 -3.62 -18.61 9.83
N SER A 124 -2.39 -18.09 9.72
CA SER A 124 -1.27 -18.45 10.62
C SER A 124 -1.33 -17.74 11.99
N GLY A 125 -2.34 -16.91 12.23
CA GLY A 125 -2.57 -16.24 13.51
C GLY A 125 -1.92 -14.87 13.65
N HIS A 126 -1.36 -14.29 12.59
CA HIS A 126 -0.84 -12.92 12.61
C HIS A 126 -2.00 -11.92 12.60
N ARG A 127 -1.84 -10.84 13.34
CA ARG A 127 -2.70 -9.64 13.28
C ARG A 127 -2.12 -8.70 12.22
N LEU A 128 -2.89 -8.37 11.20
CA LEU A 128 -2.44 -7.52 10.11
C LEU A 128 -3.09 -6.14 10.18
N PHE A 129 -2.28 -5.13 9.91
CA PHE A 129 -2.65 -3.72 9.92
C PHE A 129 -2.12 -3.06 8.64
N LEU A 130 -2.76 -1.98 8.22
CA LEU A 130 -2.30 -1.13 7.13
C LEU A 130 -1.93 0.25 7.67
N LEU A 131 -0.78 0.82 7.25
CA LEU A 131 -0.35 2.18 7.57
C LEU A 131 0.21 2.84 6.31
N SER A 132 -0.54 3.77 5.72
CA SER A 132 -0.22 4.36 4.43
C SER A 132 -0.23 5.88 4.44
N ASN A 133 0.78 6.49 3.81
CA ASN A 133 0.66 7.87 3.34
C ASN A 133 -0.18 7.86 2.07
N THR A 134 -1.40 8.40 2.15
CA THR A 134 -2.37 8.36 1.07
C THR A 134 -3.46 9.42 1.26
N ASN A 135 -4.22 9.67 0.21
CA ASN A 135 -5.39 10.54 0.21
C ASN A 135 -6.68 9.72 0.04
N PHE A 136 -7.84 10.33 0.30
CA PHE A 136 -9.13 9.63 0.22
C PHE A 136 -9.46 9.14 -1.19
N MET A 137 -9.05 9.84 -2.26
CA MET A 137 -9.32 9.43 -3.65
C MET A 137 -8.62 8.09 -3.96
N HIS A 138 -7.34 7.99 -3.63
CA HIS A 138 -6.57 6.75 -3.80
C HIS A 138 -7.08 5.62 -2.89
N TRP A 139 -7.40 5.96 -1.64
CA TRP A 139 -7.92 4.96 -0.71
C TRP A 139 -9.26 4.38 -1.15
N ASP A 140 -10.21 5.23 -1.56
CA ASP A 140 -11.53 4.80 -2.02
C ASP A 140 -11.41 3.88 -3.24
N LYS A 141 -10.53 4.22 -4.19
CA LYS A 141 -10.21 3.37 -5.35
C LYS A 141 -9.65 2.02 -4.91
N CYS A 142 -8.67 2.00 -4.02
CA CYS A 142 -8.07 0.75 -3.53
C CYS A 142 -9.11 -0.12 -2.81
N ALA A 143 -9.90 0.46 -1.94
CA ALA A 143 -10.89 -0.25 -1.14
C ALA A 143 -12.01 -0.84 -1.99
N ALA A 144 -12.49 -0.08 -3.01
CA ALA A 144 -13.59 -0.49 -3.86
C ALA A 144 -13.18 -1.49 -4.95
N ASP A 145 -12.02 -1.28 -5.60
CA ASP A 145 -11.69 -1.99 -6.83
C ASP A 145 -10.54 -2.99 -6.69
N PHE A 146 -9.58 -2.76 -5.79
CA PHE A 146 -8.36 -3.56 -5.73
C PHE A 146 -8.33 -4.58 -4.61
N PHE A 147 -8.91 -4.26 -3.45
CA PHE A 147 -8.99 -5.21 -2.34
C PHE A 147 -10.02 -6.33 -2.54
N PRO A 148 -11.18 -6.13 -3.21
CA PRO A 148 -12.08 -7.24 -3.44
C PRO A 148 -11.36 -8.42 -4.11
N TYR A 149 -11.55 -9.62 -3.54
CA TYR A 149 -10.90 -10.84 -3.99
C TYR A 149 -11.85 -12.03 -3.84
N ARG A 150 -11.83 -12.92 -4.82
CA ARG A 150 -12.56 -14.18 -4.77
C ARG A 150 -11.58 -15.33 -4.95
N ASP A 151 -11.55 -16.24 -3.96
CA ASP A 151 -10.68 -17.42 -4.01
C ASP A 151 -11.24 -18.53 -4.92
N SER A 152 -10.45 -19.59 -5.10
CA SER A 152 -10.82 -20.75 -5.93
C SER A 152 -12.01 -21.54 -5.39
N GLU A 153 -12.34 -21.39 -4.11
CA GLU A 153 -13.48 -22.03 -3.45
C GLU A 153 -14.75 -21.17 -3.54
N GLY A 154 -14.62 -19.95 -4.09
CA GLY A 154 -15.72 -19.03 -4.28
C GLY A 154 -15.99 -18.08 -3.13
N HIS A 155 -15.16 -18.07 -2.08
CA HIS A 155 -15.28 -17.11 -0.98
C HIS A 155 -14.88 -15.72 -1.44
N THR A 156 -15.61 -14.70 -1.00
CA THR A 156 -15.33 -13.31 -1.33
C THR A 156 -14.76 -12.59 -0.12
N TYR A 157 -13.68 -11.87 -0.36
CA TYR A 157 -12.95 -11.09 0.63
C TYR A 157 -12.97 -9.60 0.27
N THR A 158 -12.96 -8.76 1.30
CA THR A 158 -12.83 -7.30 1.20
C THR A 158 -11.69 -6.85 2.10
N VAL A 159 -11.35 -5.59 2.10
CA VAL A 159 -10.23 -5.04 2.88
C VAL A 159 -10.28 -5.43 4.37
N THR A 160 -11.47 -5.51 4.96
CA THR A 160 -11.68 -5.87 6.38
C THR A 160 -11.39 -7.34 6.70
N HIS A 161 -11.31 -8.20 5.69
CA HIS A 161 -10.88 -9.58 5.86
C HIS A 161 -9.35 -9.71 5.93
N PHE A 162 -8.63 -8.79 5.31
CA PHE A 162 -7.16 -8.76 5.32
C PHE A 162 -6.64 -8.06 6.59
N PHE A 163 -7.19 -6.88 6.91
CA PHE A 163 -6.65 -6.02 7.97
C PHE A 163 -7.63 -5.86 9.13
N GLU A 164 -7.09 -5.92 10.33
CA GLU A 164 -7.85 -5.68 11.56
C GLU A 164 -8.12 -4.18 11.74
N LYS A 165 -7.15 -3.34 11.36
CA LYS A 165 -7.30 -1.89 11.35
C LYS A 165 -6.46 -1.26 10.25
N ILE A 166 -6.92 -0.10 9.78
CA ILE A 166 -6.36 0.64 8.65
C ILE A 166 -6.08 2.06 9.14
N PHE A 167 -4.84 2.49 8.91
CA PHE A 167 -4.34 3.80 9.31
C PHE A 167 -3.95 4.55 8.03
N LEU A 168 -4.65 5.64 7.75
CA LEU A 168 -4.42 6.49 6.60
C LEU A 168 -3.93 7.84 7.08
N SER A 169 -2.85 8.36 6.51
CA SER A 169 -2.29 9.66 6.86
C SER A 169 -3.32 10.77 6.78
N CYS A 170 -4.14 10.79 5.73
CA CYS A 170 -5.20 11.77 5.54
C CYS A 170 -6.32 11.73 6.60
N ALA A 171 -6.52 10.58 7.26
CA ALA A 171 -7.50 10.44 8.34
C ALA A 171 -6.88 10.67 9.73
N MET A 172 -5.56 10.49 9.84
CA MET A 172 -4.82 10.66 11.09
C MET A 172 -4.24 12.07 11.25
N HIS A 173 -4.15 12.84 10.18
CA HIS A 173 -3.42 14.12 10.10
C HIS A 173 -1.94 13.97 10.54
N LEU A 174 -1.36 12.83 10.26
CA LEU A 174 0.02 12.45 10.51
C LEU A 174 0.55 11.68 9.31
N ALA A 175 1.81 11.86 8.97
CA ALA A 175 2.43 11.17 7.83
C ALA A 175 3.77 10.55 8.20
N LYS A 176 4.09 9.39 7.62
CA LYS A 176 5.44 8.83 7.63
C LYS A 176 6.38 9.79 6.89
N PRO A 177 7.63 10.01 7.31
CA PRO A 177 8.36 9.29 8.35
C PRO A 177 8.28 9.92 9.74
N ASP A 178 7.28 10.76 10.08
CA ASP A 178 7.15 11.28 11.45
C ASP A 178 6.90 10.11 12.43
N PRO A 179 7.74 9.93 13.48
CA PRO A 179 7.53 8.91 14.52
C PRO A 179 6.14 8.95 15.17
N ALA A 180 5.49 10.11 15.19
CA ALA A 180 4.18 10.28 15.80
C ALA A 180 3.10 9.39 15.18
N ILE A 181 3.15 9.14 13.86
CA ILE A 181 2.17 8.28 13.18
C ILE A 181 2.27 6.83 13.65
N PHE A 182 3.49 6.34 13.88
CA PHE A 182 3.72 4.96 14.36
C PHE A 182 3.27 4.81 15.82
N ILE A 183 3.58 5.78 16.66
CA ILE A 183 3.13 5.80 18.08
C ILE A 183 1.61 5.77 18.13
N GLU A 184 0.94 6.60 17.34
CA GLU A 184 -0.52 6.66 17.30
C GLU A 184 -1.15 5.39 16.74
N ALA A 185 -0.55 4.80 15.68
CA ALA A 185 -0.99 3.53 15.11
C ALA A 185 -0.89 2.38 16.15
N LEU A 186 0.23 2.26 16.86
CA LEU A 186 0.41 1.28 17.93
C LEU A 186 -0.63 1.46 19.04
N ARG A 187 -0.84 2.70 19.48
CA ARG A 187 -1.81 3.04 20.51
C ARG A 187 -3.24 2.65 20.10
N GLN A 188 -3.64 3.03 18.89
CA GLN A 188 -4.97 2.74 18.39
C GLN A 188 -5.20 1.26 18.11
N ALA A 189 -4.17 0.51 17.68
CA ALA A 189 -4.23 -0.93 17.45
C ALA A 189 -4.18 -1.73 18.77
N GLY A 190 -3.75 -1.12 19.86
CA GLY A 190 -3.52 -1.81 21.15
C GLY A 190 -2.45 -2.88 21.03
N ILE A 191 -1.35 -2.57 20.32
CA ILE A 191 -0.22 -3.49 20.08
C ILE A 191 1.07 -2.88 20.61
N LYS A 192 2.07 -3.76 20.84
CA LYS A 192 3.38 -3.34 21.34
C LYS A 192 4.38 -3.30 20.18
N ALA A 193 5.29 -2.33 20.23
CA ALA A 193 6.32 -2.14 19.22
C ALA A 193 7.22 -3.37 19.07
N GLU A 194 7.66 -3.96 20.20
CA GLU A 194 8.54 -5.13 20.24
C GLU A 194 7.94 -6.40 19.60
N ASP A 195 6.60 -6.50 19.54
CA ASP A 195 5.87 -7.63 18.94
C ASP A 195 5.45 -7.35 17.48
N THR A 196 5.91 -6.23 16.89
CA THR A 196 5.42 -5.70 15.62
C THR A 196 6.51 -5.62 14.56
N LEU A 197 6.19 -6.10 13.36
CA LEU A 197 6.96 -5.89 12.13
C LEU A 197 6.26 -4.85 11.27
N PHE A 198 7.00 -3.86 10.78
CA PHE A 198 6.57 -2.91 9.76
C PHE A 198 7.25 -3.21 8.43
N ILE A 199 6.51 -3.17 7.33
CA ILE A 199 7.00 -3.48 5.97
C ILE A 199 6.72 -2.28 5.08
N ASP A 200 7.77 -1.69 4.51
CA ASP A 200 7.68 -0.46 3.70
C ASP A 200 8.77 -0.47 2.61
N ASP A 201 8.52 0.18 1.47
CA ASP A 201 9.47 0.32 0.37
C ASP A 201 10.47 1.46 0.57
N ARG A 202 10.25 2.31 1.57
CA ARG A 202 11.10 3.47 1.88
C ARG A 202 11.93 3.24 3.13
N GLU A 203 13.23 3.45 2.98
CA GLU A 203 14.17 3.27 4.09
C GLU A 203 13.95 4.27 5.23
N ASP A 204 13.61 5.54 4.91
CA ASP A 204 13.34 6.58 5.90
C ASP A 204 12.12 6.23 6.79
N ASN A 205 11.07 5.66 6.21
CA ASN A 205 9.91 5.15 6.95
C ASN A 205 10.32 3.99 7.88
N CYS A 206 11.15 3.08 7.39
CA CYS A 206 11.67 1.97 8.19
C CYS A 206 12.51 2.46 9.37
N GLN A 207 13.38 3.45 9.15
CA GLN A 207 14.20 4.06 10.21
C GLN A 207 13.34 4.77 11.26
N ALA A 208 12.28 5.47 10.83
CA ALA A 208 11.34 6.11 11.74
C ALA A 208 10.56 5.09 12.58
N ALA A 209 10.10 3.98 11.99
CA ALA A 209 9.47 2.88 12.73
C ALA A 209 10.42 2.27 13.77
N GLN A 210 11.69 2.06 13.40
CA GLN A 210 12.71 1.53 14.31
C GLN A 210 12.99 2.50 15.47
N SER A 211 12.92 3.79 15.25
CA SER A 211 13.12 4.79 16.33
C SER A 211 12.11 4.70 17.47
N VAL A 212 10.94 4.10 17.19
CA VAL A 212 9.88 3.87 18.21
C VAL A 212 9.83 2.39 18.67
N GLY A 213 10.84 1.58 18.33
CA GLY A 213 10.99 0.20 18.79
C GLY A 213 10.29 -0.86 17.93
N ILE A 214 9.72 -0.50 16.77
CA ILE A 214 9.15 -1.45 15.80
C ILE A 214 10.29 -2.08 15.00
N THR A 215 10.26 -3.39 14.78
CA THR A 215 11.16 -4.00 13.79
C THR A 215 10.68 -3.66 12.39
N ALA A 216 11.58 -3.23 11.48
CA ALA A 216 11.19 -2.84 10.14
C ALA A 216 11.89 -3.70 9.06
N LEU A 217 11.14 -4.04 8.02
CA LEU A 217 11.61 -4.68 6.80
C LEU A 217 11.53 -3.67 5.66
N HIS A 218 12.69 -3.22 5.17
CA HIS A 218 12.78 -2.46 3.95
C HIS A 218 12.64 -3.40 2.75
N ASP A 219 11.58 -3.22 1.97
CA ASP A 219 11.23 -4.06 0.82
C ASP A 219 10.94 -3.18 -0.42
N PRO A 220 11.98 -2.66 -1.10
CA PRO A 220 11.84 -1.69 -2.19
C PRO A 220 10.95 -2.14 -3.34
N GLU A 221 10.89 -3.45 -3.59
CA GLU A 221 10.11 -4.05 -4.67
C GLU A 221 8.75 -4.61 -4.19
N GLY A 222 8.50 -4.62 -2.87
CA GLY A 222 7.29 -5.18 -2.28
C GLY A 222 7.14 -6.68 -2.53
N GLU A 223 8.25 -7.41 -2.59
CA GLU A 223 8.27 -8.84 -2.92
C GLU A 223 8.89 -9.72 -1.83
N ILE A 224 9.77 -9.15 -1.00
CA ILE A 224 10.53 -9.90 0.00
C ILE A 224 9.59 -10.51 1.05
N TRP A 225 8.56 -9.78 1.44
CA TRP A 225 7.66 -10.18 2.52
C TRP A 225 6.85 -11.44 2.20
N PHE A 226 6.60 -11.75 0.92
CA PHE A 226 5.84 -12.94 0.52
C PHE A 226 6.66 -13.96 -0.29
N LYS A 227 7.68 -13.51 -1.05
CA LYS A 227 8.57 -14.41 -1.80
C LYS A 227 9.81 -14.85 -0.99
N GLY A 228 10.20 -14.07 0.03
CA GLY A 228 11.47 -14.21 0.74
C GLY A 228 12.63 -13.58 -0.03
N LYS A 229 13.78 -13.40 0.64
CA LYS A 229 14.99 -12.90 -0.03
C LYS A 229 15.41 -13.92 -1.09
N GLY A 230 15.33 -13.54 -2.36
CA GLY A 230 15.91 -14.32 -3.44
C GLY A 230 17.37 -14.62 -3.13
N LYS A 231 17.84 -15.83 -3.41
CA LYS A 231 19.29 -16.09 -3.41
C LYS A 231 19.88 -15.13 -4.44
N SER A 232 20.72 -14.20 -4.00
CA SER A 232 21.56 -13.43 -4.93
C SER A 232 22.35 -14.44 -5.74
N GLU A 233 22.05 -14.55 -7.03
CA GLU A 233 22.91 -15.25 -7.96
C GLU A 233 24.29 -14.59 -7.88
N LYS A 234 25.27 -15.39 -7.48
CA LYS A 234 26.69 -15.02 -7.46
C LYS A 234 27.27 -15.16 -8.85
#